data_fb5430aeb81aab6cb524430c6bbf4fcf
#
_entry.id   fb5430aeb81aab6cb524430c6bbf4fcf
#
_cell.length_a   1.000
_cell.length_b   1.000
_cell.length_c   1.000
_cell.angle_alpha   90.00
_cell.angle_beta   90.00
_cell.angle_gamma   90.00
#
_symmetry.space_group_name_H-M   'P 1'
#
loop_
_entity.id
_entity.type
_entity.pdbx_description
1 polymer ?
#
loop_
_entity_poly.entity_id
_entity_poly.type
_entity_poly.pdbx_seq_one_letter_code
_entity_poly.pdbx_strand_id
1 'polypeptide(L)'
;LHHALNNVFWFDTIGLGDLQHFWAGQTSSDVSWSLGMYMSGFFPCMMFGVPGAALAMIKCAKPAKKKVAIGLVASAALCAFICGVTEPFEFGFMFLAPGLYVIYALLYGIFTMITVALGFRAGFSFSAGATDLLFSSSLPAAQKTWLIIPLGIAAFFVFYFVFLFAIKKWDLKTPGREDDDIEAEKKVELASDDYTAIAKTILEGCGGKENIASIDNCITRLRLEVKDITLVNDKVIKSAGVA
;
A
#
# COMPACT_ATOMS: atom_id res chain seq x y z
N LEU A 1 -10.32 -12.63 -9.68
CA LEU A 1 -9.60 -13.92 -9.83
C LEU A 1 -9.08 -14.42 -8.49
N HIS A 2 -8.45 -13.57 -7.68
CA HIS A 2 -7.90 -13.90 -6.36
C HIS A 2 -8.96 -14.51 -5.43
N HIS A 3 -10.12 -13.88 -5.28
CA HIS A 3 -11.19 -14.39 -4.42
C HIS A 3 -11.79 -15.73 -4.91
N ALA A 4 -11.85 -15.93 -6.22
CA ALA A 4 -12.35 -17.20 -6.77
C ALA A 4 -11.35 -18.34 -6.55
N LEU A 5 -10.04 -18.06 -6.74
CA LEU A 5 -8.98 -19.04 -6.52
C LEU A 5 -8.74 -19.33 -5.03
N ASN A 6 -8.95 -18.34 -4.15
CA ASN A 6 -8.90 -18.50 -2.72
C ASN A 6 -9.80 -19.65 -2.23
N ASN A 7 -11.05 -19.67 -2.70
CA ASN A 7 -12.00 -20.69 -2.31
C ASN A 7 -11.66 -22.09 -2.84
N VAL A 8 -10.90 -22.19 -3.93
CA VAL A 8 -10.54 -23.49 -4.55
C VAL A 8 -9.26 -24.06 -3.96
N PHE A 9 -8.25 -23.22 -3.72
CA PHE A 9 -6.92 -23.69 -3.31
C PHE A 9 -6.63 -23.53 -1.81
N TRP A 10 -7.21 -22.51 -1.17
CA TRP A 10 -6.91 -22.20 0.23
C TRP A 10 -8.04 -22.54 1.18
N PHE A 11 -9.27 -22.35 0.77
CA PHE A 11 -10.46 -22.63 1.57
C PHE A 11 -11.26 -23.83 1.04
N ASP A 12 -12.35 -24.11 1.72
CA ASP A 12 -13.13 -25.32 1.58
C ASP A 12 -14.33 -25.14 0.63
N THR A 13 -14.09 -25.23 -0.67
CA THR A 13 -15.23 -25.28 -1.63
C THR A 13 -15.44 -26.69 -2.18
N ILE A 14 -14.42 -27.55 -2.19
CA ILE A 14 -14.47 -28.92 -2.76
C ILE A 14 -13.80 -29.92 -1.80
N GLY A 15 -13.67 -29.58 -0.52
CA GLY A 15 -12.89 -30.23 0.53
C GLY A 15 -11.93 -29.23 1.17
N LEU A 16 -11.23 -29.64 2.21
CA LEU A 16 -10.28 -28.77 2.92
C LEU A 16 -9.16 -28.30 1.98
N GLY A 17 -8.90 -26.98 1.94
CA GLY A 17 -7.85 -26.39 1.13
C GLY A 17 -6.47 -26.42 1.80
N ASP A 18 -5.44 -25.94 1.10
CA ASP A 18 -4.04 -25.92 1.55
C ASP A 18 -3.86 -25.24 2.91
N LEU A 19 -4.56 -24.13 3.13
CA LEU A 19 -4.50 -23.37 4.38
C LEU A 19 -4.98 -24.22 5.57
N GLN A 20 -6.14 -24.85 5.45
CA GLN A 20 -6.74 -25.60 6.57
C GLN A 20 -5.92 -26.85 6.92
N HIS A 21 -5.48 -27.62 5.91
CA HIS A 21 -4.60 -28.78 6.12
C HIS A 21 -3.27 -28.37 6.75
N PHE A 22 -2.69 -27.26 6.29
CA PHE A 22 -1.41 -26.76 6.81
C PHE A 22 -1.51 -26.38 8.30
N TRP A 23 -2.54 -25.59 8.67
CA TRP A 23 -2.75 -25.13 10.04
C TRP A 23 -3.33 -26.20 10.96
N ALA A 24 -3.95 -27.25 10.42
CA ALA A 24 -4.33 -28.44 11.19
C ALA A 24 -3.12 -29.31 11.59
N GLY A 25 -1.91 -28.93 11.19
CA GLY A 25 -0.69 -29.67 11.51
C GLY A 25 -0.52 -30.97 10.71
N GLN A 26 -1.21 -31.09 9.58
CA GLN A 26 -1.06 -32.24 8.68
C GLN A 26 0.24 -32.14 7.87
N THR A 27 0.61 -33.23 7.25
CA THR A 27 1.80 -33.33 6.40
C THR A 27 1.43 -33.61 4.95
N SER A 28 2.38 -33.46 4.03
CA SER A 28 2.14 -33.73 2.61
C SER A 28 1.84 -35.21 2.29
N SER A 29 1.96 -36.11 3.27
CA SER A 29 1.52 -37.48 3.14
C SER A 29 0.00 -37.66 3.28
N ASP A 30 -0.67 -36.68 3.88
CA ASP A 30 -2.10 -36.73 4.17
C ASP A 30 -2.95 -36.20 2.99
N VAL A 31 -2.32 -35.58 2.00
CA VAL A 31 -2.94 -34.96 0.83
C VAL A 31 -2.20 -35.32 -0.46
N SER A 32 -2.82 -35.07 -1.62
CA SER A 32 -2.25 -35.36 -2.94
C SER A 32 -1.28 -34.30 -3.47
N TRP A 33 -0.99 -33.25 -2.71
CA TRP A 33 -0.08 -32.16 -3.07
C TRP A 33 0.89 -31.80 -1.95
N SER A 34 1.92 -31.00 -2.26
CA SER A 34 2.87 -30.53 -1.25
C SER A 34 2.25 -29.38 -0.45
N LEU A 35 1.90 -29.64 0.82
CA LEU A 35 1.28 -28.63 1.68
C LEU A 35 2.10 -27.34 1.79
N GLY A 36 1.40 -26.21 1.77
CA GLY A 36 1.99 -24.89 1.77
C GLY A 36 2.45 -24.41 0.40
N MET A 37 2.40 -25.22 -0.67
CA MET A 37 2.88 -24.81 -1.99
C MET A 37 2.10 -23.65 -2.61
N TYR A 38 0.81 -23.56 -2.34
CA TYR A 38 -0.03 -22.49 -2.87
C TYR A 38 0.10 -21.18 -2.09
N MET A 39 0.68 -21.22 -0.88
CA MET A 39 0.86 -20.07 -0.01
C MET A 39 2.29 -19.52 -0.04
N SER A 40 3.27 -20.40 -0.21
CA SER A 40 4.71 -20.13 -0.01
C SER A 40 5.26 -18.97 -0.84
N GLY A 41 4.81 -18.86 -2.09
CA GLY A 41 5.36 -17.92 -3.05
C GLY A 41 5.11 -16.45 -2.74
N PHE A 42 4.13 -16.17 -1.89
CA PHE A 42 3.78 -14.81 -1.50
C PHE A 42 4.78 -14.20 -0.52
N PHE A 43 5.37 -14.98 0.36
CA PHE A 43 6.25 -14.50 1.42
C PHE A 43 7.45 -13.67 0.93
N PRO A 44 8.29 -14.13 -0.02
CA PRO A 44 9.41 -13.31 -0.50
C PRO A 44 8.96 -12.01 -1.15
N CYS A 45 7.84 -12.03 -1.85
CA CYS A 45 7.31 -10.87 -2.56
C CYS A 45 6.75 -9.83 -1.59
N MET A 46 5.87 -10.25 -0.66
CA MET A 46 5.22 -9.33 0.28
C MET A 46 6.20 -8.79 1.31
N MET A 47 7.05 -9.64 1.88
CA MET A 47 7.99 -9.23 2.91
C MET A 47 9.18 -8.43 2.38
N PHE A 48 9.66 -8.72 1.19
CA PHE A 48 10.90 -8.13 0.68
C PHE A 48 10.73 -7.42 -0.67
N GLY A 49 9.96 -7.98 -1.59
CA GLY A 49 9.71 -7.38 -2.90
C GLY A 49 9.01 -6.02 -2.78
N VAL A 50 7.95 -5.94 -1.97
CA VAL A 50 7.23 -4.68 -1.72
C VAL A 50 8.14 -3.62 -1.09
N PRO A 51 8.91 -3.86 -0.02
CA PRO A 51 9.90 -2.90 0.48
C PRO A 51 10.94 -2.48 -0.56
N GLY A 52 11.39 -3.39 -1.42
CA GLY A 52 12.30 -3.06 -2.53
C GLY A 52 11.68 -2.09 -3.53
N ALA A 53 10.46 -2.38 -3.98
CA ALA A 53 9.69 -1.52 -4.87
C ALA A 53 9.38 -0.15 -4.23
N ALA A 54 9.03 -0.14 -2.96
CA ALA A 54 8.77 1.05 -2.16
C ALA A 54 10.01 1.97 -2.12
N LEU A 55 11.17 1.42 -1.85
CA LEU A 55 12.43 2.17 -1.83
C LEU A 55 12.75 2.78 -3.21
N ALA A 56 12.48 2.06 -4.31
CA ALA A 56 12.64 2.57 -5.66
C ALA A 56 11.73 3.79 -5.94
N MET A 57 10.46 3.71 -5.53
CA MET A 57 9.51 4.82 -5.65
C MET A 57 9.96 6.04 -4.84
N ILE A 58 10.34 5.86 -3.57
CA ILE A 58 10.85 6.93 -2.70
C ILE A 58 12.09 7.58 -3.31
N LYS A 59 12.98 6.78 -3.89
CA LYS A 59 14.19 7.32 -4.55
C LYS A 59 13.86 8.15 -5.77
N CYS A 60 12.80 7.83 -6.49
CA CYS A 60 12.34 8.54 -7.68
C CYS A 60 11.42 9.73 -7.36
N ALA A 61 10.93 9.88 -6.15
CA ALA A 61 10.04 10.96 -5.76
C ALA A 61 10.69 12.35 -5.91
N LYS A 62 9.89 13.35 -6.32
CA LYS A 62 10.32 14.75 -6.43
C LYS A 62 10.75 15.28 -5.06
N PRO A 63 11.80 16.11 -4.94
CA PRO A 63 12.28 16.60 -3.64
C PRO A 63 11.20 17.23 -2.76
N ALA A 64 10.31 18.03 -3.36
CA ALA A 64 9.22 18.71 -2.66
C ALA A 64 8.19 17.74 -2.04
N LYS A 65 7.90 16.61 -2.71
CA LYS A 65 6.91 15.61 -2.29
C LYS A 65 7.53 14.41 -1.57
N LYS A 66 8.86 14.37 -1.45
CA LYS A 66 9.58 13.19 -0.94
C LYS A 66 9.21 12.80 0.48
N LYS A 67 9.00 13.77 1.37
CA LYS A 67 8.59 13.50 2.77
C LYS A 67 7.24 12.80 2.84
N VAL A 68 6.28 13.25 2.03
CA VAL A 68 4.94 12.65 1.95
C VAL A 68 5.00 11.26 1.34
N ALA A 69 5.76 11.11 0.25
CA ALA A 69 5.98 9.81 -0.37
C ALA A 69 6.62 8.79 0.59
N ILE A 70 7.61 9.22 1.40
CA ILE A 70 8.20 8.36 2.45
C ILE A 70 7.11 7.92 3.45
N GLY A 71 6.34 8.86 3.98
CA GLY A 71 5.28 8.55 4.95
C GLY A 71 4.27 7.53 4.41
N LEU A 72 3.79 7.74 3.19
CA LEU A 72 2.79 6.87 2.57
C LEU A 72 3.37 5.49 2.19
N VAL A 73 4.47 5.51 1.42
CA VAL A 73 5.00 4.28 0.80
C VAL A 73 5.76 3.42 1.80
N ALA A 74 6.51 4.03 2.74
CA ALA A 74 7.24 3.26 3.75
C ALA A 74 6.32 2.63 4.80
N SER A 75 5.24 3.31 5.20
CA SER A 75 4.25 2.72 6.11
C SER A 75 3.52 1.55 5.47
N ALA A 76 3.13 1.67 4.19
CA ALA A 76 2.53 0.58 3.44
C ALA A 76 3.49 -0.62 3.27
N ALA A 77 4.78 -0.35 3.00
CA ALA A 77 5.80 -1.39 2.91
C ALA A 77 6.06 -2.09 4.25
N LEU A 78 6.04 -1.35 5.36
CA LEU A 78 6.16 -1.93 6.70
C LEU A 78 4.96 -2.81 7.03
N CYS A 79 3.75 -2.39 6.66
CA CYS A 79 2.53 -3.18 6.81
C CYS A 79 2.60 -4.48 6.00
N ALA A 80 3.07 -4.41 4.75
CA ALA A 80 3.29 -5.57 3.91
C ALA A 80 4.33 -6.54 4.51
N PHE A 81 5.43 -6.02 5.05
CA PHE A 81 6.46 -6.85 5.69
C PHE A 81 5.94 -7.56 6.94
N ILE A 82 5.27 -6.85 7.85
CA ILE A 82 4.83 -7.41 9.12
C ILE A 82 3.60 -8.30 8.95
N CYS A 83 2.54 -7.76 8.33
CA CYS A 83 1.23 -8.40 8.26
C CYS A 83 0.91 -9.04 6.91
N GLY A 84 1.72 -8.79 5.87
CA GLY A 84 1.42 -9.23 4.51
C GLY A 84 0.31 -8.43 3.81
N VAL A 85 -0.09 -7.27 4.33
CA VAL A 85 -1.15 -6.43 3.73
C VAL A 85 -0.51 -5.50 2.70
N THR A 86 -0.74 -5.77 1.42
CA THR A 86 -0.11 -5.07 0.29
C THR A 86 -1.02 -4.04 -0.39
N GLU A 87 -2.32 -4.07 -0.13
CA GLU A 87 -3.32 -3.22 -0.76
C GLU A 87 -3.02 -1.72 -0.64
N PRO A 88 -2.59 -1.19 0.51
CA PRO A 88 -2.26 0.24 0.62
C PRO A 88 -1.09 0.64 -0.29
N PHE A 89 -0.13 -0.28 -0.49
CA PHE A 89 0.98 -0.08 -1.40
C PHE A 89 0.53 -0.19 -2.87
N GLU A 90 -0.20 -1.25 -3.21
CA GLU A 90 -0.63 -1.54 -4.57
C GLU A 90 -1.57 -0.46 -5.11
N PHE A 91 -2.59 -0.08 -4.36
CA PHE A 91 -3.52 0.98 -4.77
C PHE A 91 -2.85 2.34 -4.87
N GLY A 92 -1.78 2.57 -4.10
CA GLY A 92 -1.00 3.80 -4.16
C GLY A 92 -0.34 4.05 -5.52
N PHE A 93 -0.07 3.01 -6.32
CA PHE A 93 0.57 3.20 -7.64
C PHE A 93 -0.18 2.55 -8.81
N MET A 94 -1.06 1.59 -8.57
CA MET A 94 -1.75 0.84 -9.62
C MET A 94 -2.53 1.76 -10.56
N PHE A 95 -3.23 2.75 -10.02
CA PHE A 95 -4.02 3.71 -10.80
C PHE A 95 -3.16 4.78 -11.45
N LEU A 96 -2.03 5.14 -10.85
CA LEU A 96 -1.10 6.14 -11.39
C LEU A 96 -0.23 5.58 -12.51
N ALA A 97 0.16 4.33 -12.39
CA ALA A 97 1.08 3.65 -13.30
C ALA A 97 0.67 2.19 -13.55
N PRO A 98 -0.44 1.93 -14.29
CA PRO A 98 -0.92 0.57 -14.51
C PRO A 98 0.08 -0.34 -15.20
N GLY A 99 0.95 0.21 -16.08
CA GLY A 99 2.05 -0.55 -16.69
C GLY A 99 3.07 -1.06 -15.66
N LEU A 100 3.33 -0.30 -14.61
CA LEU A 100 4.21 -0.72 -13.52
C LEU A 100 3.56 -1.84 -12.68
N TYR A 101 2.24 -1.80 -12.54
CA TYR A 101 1.49 -2.88 -11.88
C TYR A 101 1.57 -4.20 -12.65
N VAL A 102 1.56 -4.16 -13.98
CA VAL A 102 1.77 -5.37 -14.80
C VAL A 102 3.17 -5.96 -14.55
N ILE A 103 4.20 -5.12 -14.51
CA ILE A 103 5.57 -5.54 -14.16
C ILE A 103 5.61 -6.16 -12.76
N TYR A 104 4.96 -5.53 -11.80
CA TYR A 104 4.84 -6.04 -10.44
C TYR A 104 4.21 -7.44 -10.41
N ALA A 105 3.09 -7.64 -11.09
CA ALA A 105 2.42 -8.92 -11.17
C ALA A 105 3.28 -10.02 -11.83
N LEU A 106 4.04 -9.67 -12.89
CA LEU A 106 4.96 -10.60 -13.54
C LEU A 106 6.10 -11.02 -12.59
N LEU A 107 6.71 -10.07 -11.88
CA LEU A 107 7.73 -10.38 -10.88
C LEU A 107 7.19 -11.28 -9.78
N TYR A 108 5.99 -11.00 -9.32
CA TYR A 108 5.29 -11.84 -8.33
C TYR A 108 5.15 -13.27 -8.81
N GLY A 109 4.66 -13.47 -10.03
CA GLY A 109 4.51 -14.80 -10.63
C GLY A 109 5.86 -15.55 -10.73
N ILE A 110 6.92 -14.86 -11.18
CA ILE A 110 8.27 -15.45 -11.31
C ILE A 110 8.80 -15.88 -9.95
N PHE A 111 8.74 -15.01 -8.92
CA PHE A 111 9.23 -15.35 -7.60
C PHE A 111 8.39 -16.44 -6.92
N THR A 112 7.07 -16.45 -7.13
CA THR A 112 6.20 -17.54 -6.66
C THR A 112 6.63 -18.86 -7.25
N MET A 113 6.86 -18.93 -8.56
CA MET A 113 7.33 -20.14 -9.25
C MET A 113 8.68 -20.62 -8.71
N ILE A 114 9.66 -19.71 -8.58
CA ILE A 114 10.99 -20.02 -8.05
C ILE A 114 10.90 -20.57 -6.61
N THR A 115 10.12 -19.88 -5.76
CA THR A 115 9.95 -20.25 -4.35
C THR A 115 9.39 -21.65 -4.19
N VAL A 116 8.35 -21.97 -4.96
CA VAL A 116 7.72 -23.29 -4.98
C VAL A 116 8.68 -24.36 -5.49
N ALA A 117 9.42 -24.06 -6.56
CA ALA A 117 10.40 -25.00 -7.17
C ALA A 117 11.57 -25.32 -6.23
N LEU A 118 12.03 -24.36 -5.44
CA LEU A 118 13.09 -24.57 -4.44
C LEU A 118 12.64 -25.37 -3.21
N GLY A 119 11.33 -25.61 -3.10
CA GLY A 119 10.75 -26.41 -2.01
C GLY A 119 10.64 -25.65 -0.70
N PHE A 120 10.61 -24.31 -0.72
CA PHE A 120 10.21 -23.51 0.43
C PHE A 120 8.72 -23.77 0.71
N ARG A 121 8.37 -24.09 1.94
CA ARG A 121 6.98 -24.32 2.37
C ARG A 121 6.71 -23.55 3.66
N ALA A 122 5.76 -22.64 3.59
CA ALA A 122 5.23 -21.89 4.71
C ALA A 122 3.74 -21.60 4.45
N GLY A 123 2.98 -21.43 5.49
CA GLY A 123 1.56 -21.14 5.42
C GLY A 123 1.24 -19.78 6.05
N PHE A 124 0.19 -19.14 5.58
CA PHE A 124 -0.39 -17.99 6.25
C PHE A 124 -1.83 -18.31 6.65
N SER A 125 -2.28 -17.70 7.74
CA SER A 125 -3.68 -17.75 8.17
C SER A 125 -4.41 -16.50 7.73
N PHE A 126 -3.74 -15.35 7.79
CA PHE A 126 -4.25 -14.07 7.35
C PHE A 126 -3.58 -13.62 6.04
N SER A 127 -2.27 -13.42 6.04
CA SER A 127 -1.51 -13.07 4.85
C SER A 127 0.00 -13.35 5.02
N ALA A 128 0.76 -13.34 3.91
CA ALA A 128 2.16 -13.76 3.90
C ALA A 128 3.12 -12.69 4.45
N GLY A 129 2.98 -12.36 5.71
CA GLY A 129 3.84 -11.47 6.47
C GLY A 129 4.76 -12.19 7.45
N ALA A 130 5.60 -11.41 8.13
CA ALA A 130 6.55 -11.92 9.11
C ALA A 130 5.86 -12.63 10.30
N THR A 131 4.69 -12.16 10.69
CA THR A 131 3.88 -12.76 11.76
C THR A 131 3.46 -14.18 11.41
N ASP A 132 2.85 -14.37 10.25
CA ASP A 132 2.40 -15.69 9.82
C ASP A 132 3.57 -16.62 9.52
N LEU A 133 4.68 -16.10 8.96
CA LEU A 133 5.89 -16.89 8.76
C LEU A 133 6.46 -17.42 10.09
N LEU A 134 6.50 -16.57 11.12
CA LEU A 134 7.00 -16.94 12.44
C LEU A 134 6.18 -18.09 13.03
N PHE A 135 4.86 -17.98 13.02
CA PHE A 135 3.98 -19.01 13.55
C PHE A 135 3.98 -20.29 12.70
N SER A 136 3.91 -20.15 11.39
CA SER A 136 3.84 -21.30 10.47
C SER A 136 5.14 -22.09 10.37
N SER A 137 6.29 -21.47 10.67
CA SER A 137 7.60 -22.12 10.56
C SER A 137 7.80 -23.28 11.54
N SER A 138 7.00 -23.34 12.62
CA SER A 138 7.02 -24.41 13.60
C SER A 138 6.10 -25.60 13.24
N LEU A 139 5.27 -25.47 12.20
CA LEU A 139 4.32 -26.49 11.82
C LEU A 139 4.99 -27.65 11.03
N PRO A 140 4.45 -28.88 11.12
CA PRO A 140 5.06 -30.07 10.50
C PRO A 140 5.20 -29.97 8.97
N ALA A 141 4.28 -29.25 8.29
CA ALA A 141 4.32 -29.06 6.85
C ALA A 141 5.33 -27.99 6.39
N ALA A 142 5.85 -27.17 7.31
CA ALA A 142 6.85 -26.15 6.98
C ALA A 142 8.17 -26.79 6.55
N GLN A 143 8.71 -26.34 5.41
CA GLN A 143 9.97 -26.89 4.88
C GLN A 143 10.87 -25.76 4.42
N LYS A 144 12.17 -25.91 4.72
CA LYS A 144 13.23 -24.99 4.27
C LYS A 144 12.94 -23.51 4.53
N THR A 145 12.32 -23.18 5.65
CA THR A 145 11.90 -21.81 5.98
C THR A 145 13.05 -20.80 5.99
N TRP A 146 14.30 -21.27 6.23
CA TRP A 146 15.52 -20.46 6.13
C TRP A 146 15.74 -19.85 4.73
N LEU A 147 15.18 -20.46 3.67
CA LEU A 147 15.28 -19.93 2.30
C LEU A 147 14.61 -18.56 2.13
N ILE A 148 13.78 -18.14 3.08
CA ILE A 148 13.18 -16.80 3.03
C ILE A 148 14.27 -15.71 3.01
N ILE A 149 15.41 -15.92 3.64
CA ILE A 149 16.50 -14.94 3.68
C ILE A 149 17.11 -14.72 2.28
N PRO A 150 17.69 -15.75 1.61
CA PRO A 150 18.26 -15.53 0.28
C PRO A 150 17.20 -15.17 -0.78
N LEU A 151 16.02 -15.78 -0.73
CA LEU A 151 14.92 -15.45 -1.63
C LEU A 151 14.42 -14.02 -1.43
N GLY A 152 14.27 -13.60 -0.18
CA GLY A 152 13.87 -12.24 0.18
C GLY A 152 14.88 -11.20 -0.27
N ILE A 153 16.17 -11.43 -0.02
CA ILE A 153 17.24 -10.54 -0.50
C ILE A 153 17.19 -10.41 -2.01
N ALA A 154 17.06 -11.54 -2.73
CA ALA A 154 16.96 -11.53 -4.18
C ALA A 154 15.69 -10.77 -4.64
N ALA A 155 14.54 -11.02 -4.03
CA ALA A 155 13.30 -10.32 -4.33
C ALA A 155 13.44 -8.80 -4.08
N PHE A 156 14.00 -8.39 -2.95
CA PHE A 156 14.22 -6.99 -2.63
C PHE A 156 15.01 -6.27 -3.74
N PHE A 157 16.15 -6.81 -4.11
CA PHE A 157 17.00 -6.17 -5.12
C PHE A 157 16.39 -6.21 -6.52
N VAL A 158 15.77 -7.33 -6.92
CA VAL A 158 15.12 -7.43 -8.23
C VAL A 158 13.97 -6.43 -8.34
N PHE A 159 13.07 -6.40 -7.36
CA PHE A 159 11.98 -5.42 -7.36
C PHE A 159 12.52 -3.99 -7.32
N TYR A 160 13.51 -3.70 -6.49
CA TYR A 160 14.13 -2.38 -6.42
C TYR A 160 14.70 -1.91 -7.77
N PHE A 161 15.53 -2.72 -8.41
CA PHE A 161 16.18 -2.31 -9.66
C PHE A 161 15.21 -2.27 -10.84
N VAL A 162 14.30 -3.23 -10.94
CA VAL A 162 13.28 -3.26 -12.01
C VAL A 162 12.35 -2.04 -11.89
N PHE A 163 11.85 -1.75 -10.69
CA PHE A 163 11.03 -0.56 -10.45
C PHE A 163 11.79 0.73 -10.72
N LEU A 164 13.01 0.84 -10.22
CA LEU A 164 13.86 2.02 -10.44
C LEU A 164 14.09 2.25 -11.96
N PHE A 165 14.37 1.18 -12.70
CA PHE A 165 14.56 1.24 -14.14
C PHE A 165 13.27 1.62 -14.86
N ALA A 166 12.16 0.95 -14.56
CA ALA A 166 10.87 1.19 -15.20
C ALA A 166 10.38 2.62 -14.95
N ILE A 167 10.42 3.09 -13.71
CA ILE A 167 9.99 4.45 -13.34
C ILE A 167 10.81 5.50 -14.09
N LYS A 168 12.13 5.32 -14.17
CA LYS A 168 13.01 6.28 -14.84
C LYS A 168 12.93 6.18 -16.37
N LYS A 169 12.85 4.98 -16.91
CA LYS A 169 12.85 4.74 -18.36
C LYS A 169 11.59 5.28 -19.04
N TRP A 170 10.44 5.10 -18.39
CA TRP A 170 9.14 5.47 -18.95
C TRP A 170 8.51 6.68 -18.25
N ASP A 171 9.26 7.37 -17.40
CA ASP A 171 8.79 8.52 -16.59
C ASP A 171 7.43 8.28 -15.92
N LEU A 172 7.29 7.09 -15.30
CA LEU A 172 6.02 6.67 -14.73
C LEU A 172 5.68 7.53 -13.51
N LYS A 173 4.41 7.86 -13.41
CA LYS A 173 3.87 8.56 -12.24
C LYS A 173 3.69 7.57 -11.10
N THR A 174 4.37 7.81 -10.00
CA THR A 174 4.29 7.03 -8.77
C THR A 174 4.11 7.99 -7.61
N PRO A 175 3.75 7.52 -6.40
CA PRO A 175 3.61 8.40 -5.25
C PRO A 175 4.82 9.33 -5.07
N GLY A 176 4.55 10.64 -5.06
CA GLY A 176 5.57 11.68 -5.02
C GLY A 176 6.16 12.08 -6.38
N ARG A 177 5.67 11.51 -7.50
CA ARG A 177 6.02 11.90 -8.88
C ARG A 177 4.81 12.41 -9.68
N GLU A 178 3.68 12.51 -9.06
CA GLU A 178 2.48 13.06 -9.69
C GLU A 178 2.78 14.47 -10.22
N ASP A 179 2.14 14.83 -11.34
CA ASP A 179 2.20 16.18 -11.82
C ASP A 179 1.53 17.08 -10.77
N ASP A 180 2.14 18.23 -10.53
CA ASP A 180 1.50 19.23 -9.72
C ASP A 180 0.31 19.72 -10.53
N ASP A 181 -0.90 19.30 -10.18
CA ASP A 181 -2.10 20.09 -10.46
C ASP A 181 -1.92 21.38 -9.66
N ILE A 182 -1.30 22.34 -10.35
CA ILE A 182 -0.61 23.53 -9.82
C ILE A 182 -1.55 24.48 -9.08
N GLU A 183 -2.83 24.16 -8.93
CA GLU A 183 -3.78 25.04 -8.26
C GLU A 183 -4.41 24.48 -6.97
N ALA A 184 -4.26 23.20 -6.64
CA ALA A 184 -4.96 22.63 -5.48
C ALA A 184 -4.07 22.25 -4.27
N GLU A 185 -2.74 22.23 -4.41
CA GLU A 185 -1.84 21.94 -3.30
C GLU A 185 -0.68 22.95 -3.19
N LYS A 186 -0.97 24.24 -3.13
CA LYS A 186 -0.21 25.01 -2.16
C LYS A 186 -0.60 24.44 -0.80
N LYS A 187 0.14 23.43 -0.36
CA LYS A 187 0.25 23.16 1.07
C LYS A 187 0.46 24.52 1.70
N VAL A 188 -0.55 24.96 2.38
CA VAL A 188 -0.32 25.72 3.56
C VAL A 188 0.50 24.80 4.46
N GLU A 189 1.82 24.86 4.41
CA GLU A 189 2.54 24.80 5.64
C GLU A 189 1.79 25.77 6.51
N LEU A 190 1.05 25.27 7.49
CA LEU A 190 0.62 26.05 8.62
C LEU A 190 1.92 26.60 9.22
N ALA A 191 2.44 27.65 8.60
CA ALA A 191 3.68 28.31 8.95
C ALA A 191 3.48 29.11 10.24
N SER A 192 2.27 29.08 10.77
CA SER A 192 1.96 29.59 12.12
C SER A 192 0.80 28.78 12.68
N ASP A 193 0.89 28.41 13.95
CA ASP A 193 -0.22 27.90 14.78
C ASP A 193 -1.29 28.98 15.03
N ASP A 194 -1.35 30.02 14.18
CA ASP A 194 -2.30 31.12 14.31
C ASP A 194 -3.60 30.81 13.59
N TYR A 195 -4.36 29.89 14.15
CA TYR A 195 -5.71 29.55 13.70
C TYR A 195 -6.64 30.76 13.66
N THR A 196 -6.32 31.83 14.40
CA THR A 196 -7.10 33.07 14.43
C THR A 196 -6.98 33.84 13.13
N ALA A 197 -5.79 33.90 12.53
CA ALA A 197 -5.56 34.55 11.24
C ALA A 197 -6.27 33.78 10.12
N ILE A 198 -6.18 32.44 10.13
CA ILE A 198 -6.88 31.55 9.19
C ILE A 198 -8.40 31.76 9.28
N ALA A 199 -8.94 31.74 10.50
CA ALA A 199 -10.38 31.94 10.72
C ALA A 199 -10.87 33.31 10.25
N LYS A 200 -10.08 34.36 10.44
CA LYS A 200 -10.42 35.70 9.94
C LYS A 200 -10.48 35.71 8.41
N THR A 201 -9.51 35.14 7.73
CA THR A 201 -9.47 35.10 6.26
C THR A 201 -10.66 34.30 5.70
N ILE A 202 -11.02 33.18 6.34
CA ILE A 202 -12.20 32.40 5.96
C ILE A 202 -13.47 33.24 6.16
N LEU A 203 -13.59 33.91 7.30
CA LEU A 203 -14.73 34.74 7.63
C LEU A 203 -14.91 35.90 6.63
N GLU A 204 -13.82 36.58 6.26
CA GLU A 204 -13.81 37.60 5.21
C GLU A 204 -14.22 36.99 3.88
N GLY A 205 -13.70 35.83 3.49
CA GLY A 205 -14.05 35.16 2.27
C GLY A 205 -15.49 34.67 2.20
N CYS A 206 -16.12 34.41 3.36
CA CYS A 206 -17.55 34.08 3.46
C CYS A 206 -18.49 35.30 3.42
N GLY A 207 -17.98 36.52 3.27
CA GLY A 207 -18.78 37.74 3.29
C GLY A 207 -19.01 38.30 4.69
N GLY A 208 -18.17 37.94 5.66
CA GLY A 208 -18.22 38.42 7.03
C GLY A 208 -19.18 37.66 7.94
N LYS A 209 -19.12 37.99 9.22
CA LYS A 209 -19.86 37.30 10.31
C LYS A 209 -21.39 37.33 10.08
N GLU A 210 -21.91 38.42 9.56
CA GLU A 210 -23.35 38.60 9.38
C GLU A 210 -23.93 37.69 8.29
N ASN A 211 -23.08 37.22 7.35
CA ASN A 211 -23.47 36.31 6.28
C ASN A 211 -23.48 34.85 6.69
N ILE A 212 -22.89 34.48 7.86
CA ILE A 212 -22.89 33.11 8.34
C ILE A 212 -24.23 32.82 9.05
N ALA A 213 -24.90 31.77 8.61
CA ALA A 213 -26.14 31.28 9.21
C ALA A 213 -25.89 30.19 10.25
N SER A 214 -25.04 29.21 9.91
CA SER A 214 -24.65 28.15 10.84
C SER A 214 -23.21 27.69 10.62
N ILE A 215 -22.62 27.13 11.66
CA ILE A 215 -21.26 26.55 11.64
C ILE A 215 -21.38 25.14 12.19
N ASP A 216 -20.95 24.16 11.43
CA ASP A 216 -20.86 22.77 11.81
C ASP A 216 -19.51 22.18 11.42
N ASN A 217 -19.04 21.17 12.11
CA ASN A 217 -17.78 20.52 11.79
C ASN A 217 -17.84 19.01 12.01
N CYS A 218 -17.11 18.31 11.18
CA CYS A 218 -16.73 16.92 11.45
C CYS A 218 -15.20 16.83 11.60
N ILE A 219 -14.67 15.62 11.81
CA ILE A 219 -13.23 15.41 12.05
C ILE A 219 -12.34 16.02 10.94
N THR A 220 -12.84 16.08 9.69
CA THR A 220 -12.05 16.46 8.51
C THR A 220 -12.57 17.69 7.77
N ARG A 221 -13.78 18.20 8.09
CA ARG A 221 -14.42 19.26 7.31
C ARG A 221 -15.13 20.26 8.21
N LEU A 222 -14.87 21.56 7.94
CA LEU A 222 -15.68 22.66 8.43
C LEU A 222 -16.81 22.90 7.43
N ARG A 223 -18.05 22.96 7.90
CA ARG A 223 -19.24 23.26 7.12
C ARG A 223 -19.79 24.61 7.54
N LEU A 224 -19.88 25.52 6.61
CA LEU A 224 -20.43 26.85 6.84
C LEU A 224 -21.68 27.02 5.97
N GLU A 225 -22.77 27.37 6.62
CA GLU A 225 -24.00 27.77 5.93
C GLU A 225 -24.02 29.30 5.85
N VAL A 226 -24.18 29.83 4.65
CA VAL A 226 -24.20 31.27 4.40
C VAL A 226 -25.59 31.72 3.99
N LYS A 227 -25.98 32.92 4.37
CA LYS A 227 -27.29 33.52 4.04
C LYS A 227 -27.36 33.96 2.57
N ASP A 228 -26.26 34.52 2.06
CA ASP A 228 -26.14 35.01 0.70
C ASP A 228 -24.83 34.48 0.06
N ILE A 229 -24.96 33.56 -0.89
CA ILE A 229 -23.86 32.96 -1.62
C ILE A 229 -23.11 33.93 -2.54
N THR A 230 -23.76 35.03 -2.93
CA THR A 230 -23.14 36.03 -3.83
C THR A 230 -22.02 36.81 -3.16
N LEU A 231 -22.01 36.85 -1.83
CA LEU A 231 -20.97 37.51 -1.03
C LEU A 231 -19.75 36.57 -0.77
N VAL A 232 -19.82 35.31 -1.18
CA VAL A 232 -18.75 34.38 -0.97
C VAL A 232 -17.66 34.51 -2.02
N ASN A 233 -16.41 34.63 -1.58
CA ASN A 233 -15.24 34.74 -2.43
C ASN A 233 -14.30 33.55 -2.22
N ASP A 234 -14.43 32.54 -3.06
CA ASP A 234 -13.64 31.31 -3.03
C ASP A 234 -12.13 31.56 -3.09
N LYS A 235 -11.68 32.60 -3.81
CA LYS A 235 -10.25 32.93 -3.93
C LYS A 235 -9.68 33.37 -2.56
N VAL A 236 -10.45 34.13 -1.79
CA VAL A 236 -10.06 34.57 -0.46
C VAL A 236 -10.07 33.39 0.50
N ILE A 237 -11.09 32.53 0.45
CA ILE A 237 -11.15 31.32 1.30
C ILE A 237 -9.96 30.40 1.02
N LYS A 238 -9.68 30.13 -0.25
CA LYS A 238 -8.52 29.31 -0.65
C LYS A 238 -7.18 29.93 -0.28
N SER A 239 -7.08 31.27 -0.19
CA SER A 239 -5.85 31.93 0.28
C SER A 239 -5.56 31.71 1.76
N ALA A 240 -6.58 31.37 2.55
CA ALA A 240 -6.42 30.94 3.94
C ALA A 240 -5.77 29.56 4.07
N GLY A 241 -5.61 28.85 2.95
CA GLY A 241 -4.96 27.57 2.89
C GLY A 241 -5.77 26.38 3.40
N VAL A 242 -7.05 26.51 3.40
CA VAL A 242 -8.00 25.43 3.62
C VAL A 242 -8.58 25.01 2.28
N ALA A 243 -8.57 23.71 1.99
CA ALA A 243 -9.13 23.11 0.78
C ALA A 243 -10.46 22.46 1.08
#